data_799fce3d19bf63368a38276d770ed9a9
#
_entry.id   799fce3d19bf63368a38276d770ed9a9
#
_cell.length_a   1.000
_cell.length_b   1.000
_cell.length_c   1.000
_cell.angle_alpha   90.00
_cell.angle_beta   90.00
_cell.angle_gamma   90.00
#
_symmetry.space_group_name_H-M   'P 1'
#
loop_
_entity.id
_entity.type
_entity.pdbx_description
1 polymer ?
#
loop_
_entity_poly.entity_id
_entity_poly.type
_entity_poly.pdbx_seq_one_letter_code
_entity_poly.pdbx_strand_id
1 'polypeptide(L)'
;MCAYRSRPLAGPTLAAVLALAGAGLSGCAEAEATAPDLESRIPDLRGEGDLDDAYSGVLDADLYEDLSAYAGQEVTLLAEVAEVVSPRAFTVTAPDDAEVGEVLVVATPDAGDVDPEAGGQVLVAATPVDAFDAGVVVEELGLEVDAAELEEWDEQTFLVAEVLQPAP
;
A
#
# COMPACT_ATOMS: atom_id res chain seq x y z
N MET A 1 -0.91 -47.07 -39.82
CA MET A 1 0.30 -47.82 -40.06
C MET A 1 1.22 -47.59 -38.92
N CYS A 2 1.17 -48.46 -37.89
CA CYS A 2 2.02 -49.60 -37.68
C CYS A 2 3.49 -49.18 -37.54
N ALA A 3 4.21 -49.46 -36.54
CA ALA A 3 4.42 -50.60 -35.64
C ALA A 3 5.28 -50.10 -34.45
N TYR A 4 5.03 -50.36 -33.22
CA TYR A 4 5.16 -51.55 -32.38
C TYR A 4 6.49 -52.32 -32.51
N ARG A 5 7.30 -52.32 -31.44
CA ARG A 5 8.19 -53.42 -30.98
C ARG A 5 8.89 -52.98 -29.70
N SER A 6 8.51 -53.43 -28.59
CA SER A 6 8.67 -54.65 -27.78
C SER A 6 10.11 -55.04 -27.48
N ARG A 7 10.49 -54.89 -26.19
CA ARG A 7 11.14 -55.83 -25.20
C ARG A 7 12.42 -56.57 -25.60
N PRO A 8 13.21 -57.18 -24.72
CA PRO A 8 13.01 -57.54 -23.31
C PRO A 8 14.27 -57.46 -22.36
N LEU A 9 14.01 -57.62 -21.09
CA LEU A 9 14.45 -58.57 -20.10
C LEU A 9 15.90 -58.56 -19.55
N ALA A 10 15.91 -58.59 -18.29
CA ALA A 10 16.46 -59.51 -17.29
C ALA A 10 17.73 -59.08 -16.57
N GLY A 11 17.59 -58.90 -15.34
CA GLY A 11 17.83 -59.90 -14.34
C GLY A 11 18.83 -59.46 -13.26
N PRO A 12 18.88 -60.15 -12.18
CA PRO A 12 18.94 -59.56 -10.85
C PRO A 12 20.31 -59.79 -10.16
N THR A 13 20.51 -59.15 -9.03
CA THR A 13 21.23 -59.66 -7.82
C THR A 13 21.39 -58.51 -6.82
N LEU A 14 20.71 -58.59 -5.71
CA LEU A 14 21.17 -59.01 -4.39
C LEU A 14 22.55 -58.48 -3.96
N ALA A 15 22.48 -57.56 -3.00
CA ALA A 15 23.21 -57.68 -1.74
C ALA A 15 22.78 -56.59 -0.77
N ALA A 16 22.28 -57.05 0.31
CA ALA A 16 22.07 -56.40 1.58
C ALA A 16 23.33 -55.75 2.12
N VAL A 17 23.18 -54.79 3.01
CA VAL A 17 23.68 -54.74 4.38
C VAL A 17 23.46 -53.36 5.00
N LEU A 18 22.61 -53.35 6.01
CA LEU A 18 22.72 -52.72 7.34
C LEU A 18 23.05 -51.24 7.48
N ALA A 19 22.06 -50.55 7.96
CA ALA A 19 21.95 -49.88 9.26
C ALA A 19 23.04 -48.90 9.64
N LEU A 20 22.62 -47.69 9.88
CA LEU A 20 22.80 -47.07 11.20
C LEU A 20 21.88 -45.84 11.31
N ALA A 21 21.19 -45.86 12.39
CA ALA A 21 20.35 -44.79 12.87
C ALA A 21 21.11 -43.47 12.95
N GLY A 22 20.60 -42.48 12.27
CA GLY A 22 20.92 -41.11 12.47
C GLY A 22 19.57 -40.35 12.51
N ALA A 23 18.98 -40.23 13.67
CA ALA A 23 17.88 -39.34 13.91
C ALA A 23 18.39 -37.91 13.74
N GLY A 24 18.39 -37.43 12.50
CA GLY A 24 18.49 -36.04 12.15
C GLY A 24 17.07 -35.55 11.88
N LEU A 25 16.40 -35.10 12.92
CA LEU A 25 15.28 -34.20 12.80
C LEU A 25 15.82 -32.89 12.19
N SER A 26 16.06 -32.90 10.89
CA SER A 26 16.09 -31.68 10.14
C SER A 26 14.62 -31.20 10.07
N GLY A 27 14.21 -30.48 11.11
CA GLY A 27 13.08 -29.62 11.01
C GLY A 27 13.40 -28.65 9.87
N CYS A 28 12.82 -28.87 8.70
CA CYS A 28 12.51 -27.76 7.81
C CYS A 28 11.58 -26.88 8.64
N ALA A 29 12.16 -25.95 9.38
CA ALA A 29 11.47 -24.73 9.67
C ALA A 29 11.28 -24.11 8.28
N GLU A 30 10.11 -24.35 7.68
CA GLU A 30 9.55 -23.40 6.75
C GLU A 30 9.52 -22.10 7.56
N ALA A 31 10.54 -21.29 7.34
CA ALA A 31 10.43 -19.89 7.66
C ALA A 31 9.31 -19.42 6.73
N GLU A 32 8.09 -19.42 7.27
CA GLU A 32 7.06 -18.56 6.74
C GLU A 32 7.75 -17.20 6.67
N ALA A 33 8.05 -16.76 5.45
CA ALA A 33 8.44 -15.41 5.22
C ALA A 33 7.21 -14.59 5.63
N THR A 34 7.18 -14.22 6.91
CA THR A 34 6.23 -13.26 7.43
C THR A 34 6.41 -12.05 6.52
N ALA A 35 5.38 -11.73 5.75
CA ALA A 35 5.36 -10.49 4.98
C ALA A 35 5.82 -9.37 5.92
N PRO A 36 6.70 -8.47 5.48
CA PRO A 36 7.16 -7.39 6.32
C PRO A 36 5.91 -6.67 6.85
N ASP A 37 5.83 -6.59 8.16
CA ASP A 37 4.76 -5.86 8.84
C ASP A 37 4.89 -4.38 8.46
N LEU A 38 4.07 -3.94 7.50
CA LEU A 38 4.10 -2.57 6.99
C LEU A 38 3.64 -1.60 8.07
N GLU A 39 2.71 -2.01 8.92
CA GLU A 39 2.21 -1.17 10.02
C GLU A 39 3.33 -0.81 11.01
N SER A 40 4.31 -1.71 11.25
CA SER A 40 5.46 -1.41 12.11
C SER A 40 6.46 -0.43 11.51
N ARG A 41 6.29 -0.04 10.26
CA ARG A 41 7.14 0.93 9.55
C ARG A 41 6.59 2.33 9.50
N ILE A 42 5.33 2.52 9.94
CA ILE A 42 4.71 3.83 9.93
C ILE A 42 5.24 4.62 11.14
N PRO A 43 6.10 5.64 10.93
CA PRO A 43 6.53 6.50 12.01
C PRO A 43 5.41 7.46 12.39
N ASP A 44 5.42 7.93 13.62
CA ASP A 44 4.66 9.11 14.00
C ASP A 44 5.26 10.33 13.28
N LEU A 45 4.51 10.90 12.37
CA LEU A 45 4.96 12.02 11.54
C LEU A 45 4.84 13.37 12.23
N ARG A 46 4.05 13.48 13.28
CA ARG A 46 3.74 14.76 13.93
C ARG A 46 4.53 15.03 15.19
N GLY A 47 5.13 14.02 15.79
CA GLY A 47 5.98 14.12 16.95
C GLY A 47 5.27 13.91 18.30
N GLU A 48 6.08 13.79 19.36
CA GLU A 48 5.60 13.54 20.72
C GLU A 48 4.82 14.76 21.25
N GLY A 49 3.52 14.61 21.42
CA GLY A 49 2.64 15.60 22.03
C GLY A 49 1.55 16.13 21.13
N ASP A 50 1.49 15.67 19.91
CA ASP A 50 0.36 15.91 19.02
C ASP A 50 -0.83 15.02 19.38
N LEU A 51 -2.00 15.32 18.81
CA LEU A 51 -3.19 14.53 19.04
C LEU A 51 -2.96 13.12 18.52
N ASP A 52 -3.41 12.12 19.26
CA ASP A 52 -3.37 10.74 18.80
C ASP A 52 -4.13 10.65 17.47
N ASP A 53 -3.48 10.13 16.42
CA ASP A 53 -4.13 9.83 15.15
C ASP A 53 -5.34 8.93 15.39
N ALA A 54 -6.46 9.25 14.77
CA ALA A 54 -7.64 8.39 14.82
C ALA A 54 -7.39 7.05 14.13
N TYR A 55 -6.48 7.05 13.15
CA TYR A 55 -5.99 5.88 12.46
C TYR A 55 -4.51 6.06 12.11
N SER A 56 -3.72 5.01 12.30
CA SER A 56 -2.35 4.93 11.81
C SER A 56 -2.12 3.55 11.25
N GLY A 57 -1.91 3.44 9.92
CA GLY A 57 -1.82 2.14 9.27
C GLY A 57 -1.56 2.24 7.78
N VAL A 58 -1.77 1.15 7.08
CA VAL A 58 -1.69 1.05 5.63
C VAL A 58 -3.06 1.39 5.05
N LEU A 59 -3.10 2.11 3.93
CA LEU A 59 -4.35 2.24 3.18
C LEU A 59 -4.75 0.84 2.67
N ASP A 60 -5.85 0.34 3.13
CA ASP A 60 -6.43 -0.96 2.77
C ASP A 60 -7.91 -0.83 2.41
N ALA A 61 -8.55 -1.94 2.07
CA ALA A 61 -9.95 -1.95 1.67
C ALA A 61 -10.89 -1.51 2.81
N ASP A 62 -10.60 -1.92 4.05
CA ASP A 62 -11.44 -1.60 5.21
C ASP A 62 -11.42 -0.09 5.48
N LEU A 63 -10.22 0.51 5.48
CA LEU A 63 -10.09 1.95 5.65
C LEU A 63 -10.70 2.72 4.48
N TYR A 64 -10.49 2.26 3.23
CA TYR A 64 -11.05 2.92 2.04
C TYR A 64 -12.59 2.99 2.12
N GLU A 65 -13.25 1.91 2.53
CA GLU A 65 -14.71 1.88 2.67
C GLU A 65 -15.21 2.79 3.82
N ASP A 66 -14.43 2.91 4.89
CA ASP A 66 -14.77 3.67 6.09
C ASP A 66 -14.15 5.08 6.13
N LEU A 67 -13.48 5.52 5.06
CA LEU A 67 -12.71 6.79 5.05
C LEU A 67 -13.55 8.00 5.49
N SER A 68 -14.81 8.07 5.07
CA SER A 68 -15.73 9.13 5.48
C SER A 68 -16.05 9.11 6.98
N ALA A 69 -15.93 7.97 7.66
CA ALA A 69 -16.11 7.90 9.11
C ALA A 69 -14.99 8.62 9.88
N TYR A 70 -13.85 8.83 9.25
CA TYR A 70 -12.73 9.59 9.79
C TYR A 70 -12.74 11.07 9.41
N ALA A 71 -13.80 11.55 8.74
CA ALA A 71 -13.89 12.95 8.31
C ALA A 71 -13.66 13.93 9.48
N GLY A 72 -12.72 14.87 9.28
CA GLY A 72 -12.30 15.84 10.29
C GLY A 72 -11.41 15.30 11.40
N GLN A 73 -10.95 14.05 11.31
CA GLN A 73 -9.99 13.43 12.24
C GLN A 73 -8.65 13.22 11.53
N GLU A 74 -7.58 13.22 12.29
CA GLU A 74 -6.24 12.96 11.74
C GLU A 74 -6.01 11.48 11.50
N VAL A 75 -5.44 11.17 10.34
CA VAL A 75 -5.01 9.82 9.97
C VAL A 75 -3.59 9.85 9.42
N THR A 76 -2.80 8.85 9.75
CA THR A 76 -1.47 8.63 9.16
C THR A 76 -1.48 7.35 8.35
N LEU A 77 -1.18 7.46 7.05
CA LEU A 77 -1.32 6.38 6.09
C LEU A 77 0.00 6.09 5.37
N LEU A 78 0.31 4.81 5.22
CA LEU A 78 1.19 4.34 4.16
C LEU A 78 0.34 3.99 2.93
N ALA A 79 0.63 4.60 1.81
CA ALA A 79 -0.10 4.39 0.57
C ALA A 79 0.84 4.38 -0.65
N GLU A 80 0.38 3.86 -1.78
CA GLU A 80 1.08 3.94 -3.05
C GLU A 80 0.47 5.05 -3.91
N VAL A 81 1.29 5.87 -4.53
CA VAL A 81 0.85 6.91 -5.46
C VAL A 81 0.38 6.24 -6.76
N ALA A 82 -0.90 6.40 -7.09
CA ALA A 82 -1.47 5.85 -8.32
C ALA A 82 -1.25 6.79 -9.51
N GLU A 83 -1.64 8.06 -9.37
CA GLU A 83 -1.50 9.08 -10.40
C GLU A 83 -1.08 10.43 -9.80
N VAL A 84 -0.30 11.19 -10.55
CA VAL A 84 0.12 12.55 -10.15
C VAL A 84 -0.52 13.56 -11.09
N VAL A 85 -1.45 14.35 -10.60
CA VAL A 85 -2.08 15.46 -11.32
C VAL A 85 -1.21 16.71 -11.24
N SER A 86 -0.70 17.01 -10.03
CA SER A 86 0.28 18.07 -9.80
C SER A 86 1.16 17.71 -8.60
N PRO A 87 2.25 18.44 -8.31
CA PRO A 87 3.09 18.15 -7.14
C PRO A 87 2.34 18.15 -5.81
N ARG A 88 1.18 18.80 -5.77
CA ARG A 88 0.34 18.92 -4.56
C ARG A 88 -1.04 18.30 -4.69
N ALA A 89 -1.35 17.68 -5.83
CA ALA A 89 -2.60 16.95 -6.06
C ALA A 89 -2.28 15.63 -6.78
N PHE A 90 -2.52 14.52 -6.12
CA PHE A 90 -2.23 13.18 -6.63
C PHE A 90 -3.19 12.17 -6.02
N THR A 91 -3.31 11.00 -6.61
CA THR A 91 -4.12 9.93 -6.07
C THR A 91 -3.26 8.87 -5.40
N VAL A 92 -3.83 8.22 -4.40
CA VAL A 92 -3.19 7.10 -3.71
C VAL A 92 -4.12 5.89 -3.68
N THR A 93 -3.52 4.73 -3.63
CA THR A 93 -4.22 3.44 -3.49
C THR A 93 -3.50 2.56 -2.48
N ALA A 94 -4.05 1.38 -2.20
CA ALA A 94 -3.43 0.40 -1.32
C ALA A 94 -2.12 -0.13 -1.93
N PRO A 95 -1.01 -0.19 -1.17
CA PRO A 95 0.28 -0.65 -1.71
C PRO A 95 0.30 -2.11 -2.15
N ASP A 96 -0.55 -2.95 -1.56
CA ASP A 96 -0.57 -4.40 -1.76
C ASP A 96 -1.88 -4.92 -2.38
N ASP A 97 -2.84 -4.04 -2.66
CA ASP A 97 -4.16 -4.42 -3.19
C ASP A 97 -4.64 -3.46 -4.28
N ALA A 98 -4.45 -3.85 -5.53
CA ALA A 98 -4.86 -3.08 -6.69
C ALA A 98 -6.40 -3.03 -6.92
N GLU A 99 -7.20 -3.75 -6.13
CA GLU A 99 -8.65 -3.72 -6.21
C GLU A 99 -9.25 -2.60 -5.33
N VAL A 100 -8.46 -2.03 -4.42
CA VAL A 100 -8.85 -0.85 -3.63
C VAL A 100 -8.88 0.36 -4.55
N GLY A 101 -9.95 1.14 -4.45
CA GLY A 101 -10.11 2.35 -5.22
C GLY A 101 -9.04 3.41 -4.91
N GLU A 102 -9.01 4.43 -5.75
CA GLU A 102 -8.10 5.56 -5.56
C GLU A 102 -8.73 6.61 -4.63
N VAL A 103 -7.89 7.29 -3.86
CA VAL A 103 -8.27 8.42 -3.01
C VAL A 103 -7.45 9.63 -3.42
N LEU A 104 -8.13 10.75 -3.67
CA LEU A 104 -7.45 12.01 -3.96
C LEU A 104 -6.76 12.56 -2.71
N VAL A 105 -5.51 12.93 -2.84
CA VAL A 105 -4.72 13.64 -1.83
C VAL A 105 -4.41 15.03 -2.33
N VAL A 106 -4.71 16.02 -1.51
CA VAL A 106 -4.36 17.41 -1.77
C VAL A 106 -3.46 17.89 -0.64
N ALA A 107 -2.22 18.21 -0.98
CA ALA A 107 -1.21 18.64 -0.01
C ALA A 107 -1.32 20.14 0.27
N THR A 108 -1.27 20.50 1.57
CA THR A 108 -1.13 21.91 1.98
C THR A 108 0.23 22.46 1.55
N PRO A 109 0.41 23.79 1.47
CA PRO A 109 1.71 24.37 1.13
C PRO A 109 2.85 23.99 2.06
N ASP A 110 2.52 23.61 3.29
CA ASP A 110 3.47 23.29 4.36
C ASP A 110 3.66 21.77 4.55
N ALA A 111 3.03 20.93 3.72
CA ALA A 111 3.05 19.47 3.87
C ALA A 111 4.43 18.82 3.65
N GLY A 112 5.40 19.57 3.17
CA GLY A 112 6.77 19.11 2.90
C GLY A 112 7.13 19.15 1.42
N ASP A 113 8.43 19.03 1.14
CA ASP A 113 8.99 19.04 -0.22
C ASP A 113 9.11 17.59 -0.73
N VAL A 114 8.00 16.89 -0.88
CA VAL A 114 7.97 15.56 -1.49
C VAL A 114 7.39 15.68 -2.89
N ASP A 115 8.15 15.23 -3.90
CA ASP A 115 7.65 15.06 -5.24
C ASP A 115 7.02 13.65 -5.35
N PRO A 116 5.69 13.50 -5.35
CA PRO A 116 5.07 12.19 -5.52
C PRO A 116 5.39 11.63 -6.91
N GLU A 117 5.75 10.37 -6.97
CA GLU A 117 5.99 9.64 -8.22
C GLU A 117 5.03 8.46 -8.31
N ALA A 118 4.37 8.27 -9.45
CA ALA A 118 3.46 7.15 -9.65
C ALA A 118 4.18 5.79 -9.42
N GLY A 119 3.56 4.91 -8.64
CA GLY A 119 4.14 3.65 -8.18
C GLY A 119 5.10 3.80 -6.99
N GLY A 120 5.33 5.02 -6.51
CA GLY A 120 6.09 5.28 -5.29
C GLY A 120 5.22 5.15 -4.04
N GLN A 121 5.82 4.72 -2.93
CA GLN A 121 5.13 4.68 -1.65
C GLN A 121 5.39 5.96 -0.86
N VAL A 122 4.34 6.46 -0.23
CA VAL A 122 4.37 7.69 0.56
C VAL A 122 3.72 7.46 1.93
N LEU A 123 4.24 8.16 2.93
CA LEU A 123 3.59 8.35 4.22
C LEU A 123 2.85 9.69 4.18
N VAL A 124 1.57 9.63 4.49
CA VAL A 124 0.67 10.79 4.45
C VAL A 124 0.03 10.97 5.81
N ALA A 125 0.31 12.08 6.49
CA ALA A 125 -0.50 12.51 7.62
C ALA A 125 -1.53 13.52 7.10
N ALA A 126 -2.80 13.18 7.19
CA ALA A 126 -3.88 13.91 6.54
C ALA A 126 -5.16 13.92 7.37
N THR A 127 -6.06 14.80 6.99
CA THR A 127 -7.44 14.84 7.49
C THR A 127 -8.38 14.49 6.33
N PRO A 128 -9.18 13.41 6.41
CA PRO A 128 -10.24 13.13 5.46
C PRO A 128 -11.30 14.23 5.50
N VAL A 129 -11.75 14.67 4.33
CA VAL A 129 -12.79 15.70 4.16
C VAL A 129 -13.81 15.16 3.17
N ASP A 130 -15.09 15.26 3.52
CA ASP A 130 -16.18 14.86 2.64
C ASP A 130 -16.55 15.96 1.64
N ALA A 131 -17.17 15.54 0.56
CA ALA A 131 -17.73 16.43 -0.44
C ALA A 131 -16.68 17.36 -1.09
N PHE A 132 -15.71 16.78 -1.75
CA PHE A 132 -14.74 17.51 -2.57
C PHE A 132 -15.45 18.42 -3.57
N ASP A 133 -14.97 19.65 -3.70
CA ASP A 133 -15.38 20.62 -4.71
C ASP A 133 -14.11 21.17 -5.37
N ALA A 134 -13.87 20.77 -6.61
CA ALA A 134 -12.65 21.11 -7.34
C ALA A 134 -12.40 22.62 -7.39
N GLY A 135 -13.44 23.42 -7.66
CA GLY A 135 -13.31 24.87 -7.76
C GLY A 135 -12.92 25.53 -6.44
N VAL A 136 -13.53 25.08 -5.34
CA VAL A 136 -13.25 25.60 -4.00
C VAL A 136 -11.86 25.21 -3.54
N VAL A 137 -11.49 23.93 -3.65
CA VAL A 137 -10.22 23.40 -3.16
C VAL A 137 -9.03 23.98 -3.92
N VAL A 138 -9.13 24.10 -5.25
CA VAL A 138 -8.09 24.72 -6.08
C VAL A 138 -7.85 26.18 -5.68
N GLU A 139 -8.91 26.94 -5.41
CA GLU A 139 -8.80 28.35 -5.00
C GLU A 139 -8.28 28.49 -3.56
N GLU A 140 -8.83 27.74 -2.61
CA GLU A 140 -8.48 27.86 -1.18
C GLU A 140 -7.05 27.40 -0.88
N LEU A 141 -6.61 26.30 -1.49
CA LEU A 141 -5.26 25.75 -1.30
C LEU A 141 -4.25 26.31 -2.30
N GLY A 142 -4.68 27.11 -3.27
CA GLY A 142 -3.81 27.71 -4.28
C GLY A 142 -3.07 26.65 -5.09
N LEU A 143 -3.81 25.66 -5.61
CA LEU A 143 -3.23 24.60 -6.43
C LEU A 143 -2.91 25.13 -7.83
N GLU A 144 -1.76 24.71 -8.37
CA GLU A 144 -1.37 25.02 -9.76
C GLU A 144 -1.89 23.94 -10.72
N VAL A 145 -3.21 23.73 -10.74
CA VAL A 145 -3.95 22.74 -11.54
C VAL A 145 -5.26 23.36 -12.01
N ASP A 146 -5.76 22.94 -13.18
CA ASP A 146 -7.08 23.32 -13.62
C ASP A 146 -8.15 22.54 -12.81
N ALA A 147 -9.15 23.22 -12.27
CA ALA A 147 -10.23 22.56 -11.54
C ALA A 147 -10.92 21.47 -12.37
N ALA A 148 -10.97 21.61 -13.69
CA ALA A 148 -11.51 20.60 -14.60
C ALA A 148 -10.76 19.25 -14.58
N GLU A 149 -9.49 19.25 -14.17
CA GLU A 149 -8.70 18.03 -14.05
C GLU A 149 -9.03 17.24 -12.77
N LEU A 150 -9.74 17.90 -11.82
CA LEU A 150 -10.14 17.32 -10.55
C LEU A 150 -11.66 17.10 -10.43
N GLU A 151 -12.46 17.47 -11.44
CA GLU A 151 -13.93 17.34 -11.41
C GLU A 151 -14.42 15.89 -11.21
N GLU A 152 -13.63 14.89 -11.59
CA GLU A 152 -14.00 13.48 -11.39
C GLU A 152 -14.08 13.09 -9.92
N TRP A 153 -13.47 13.87 -9.02
CA TRP A 153 -13.45 13.66 -7.58
C TRP A 153 -14.56 14.42 -6.85
N ASP A 154 -15.35 15.23 -7.55
CA ASP A 154 -16.42 16.00 -6.93
C ASP A 154 -17.37 15.11 -6.13
N GLU A 155 -17.79 15.61 -4.98
CA GLU A 155 -18.65 14.94 -3.99
C GLU A 155 -18.03 13.69 -3.31
N GLN A 156 -16.78 13.31 -3.61
CA GLN A 156 -16.08 12.21 -2.95
C GLN A 156 -15.36 12.68 -1.68
N THR A 157 -15.02 11.73 -0.81
CA THR A 157 -14.13 11.95 0.32
C THR A 157 -12.69 12.02 -0.20
N PHE A 158 -11.94 13.02 0.24
CA PHE A 158 -10.54 13.22 -0.14
C PHE A 158 -9.68 13.48 1.10
N LEU A 159 -8.37 13.47 0.92
CA LEU A 159 -7.39 13.68 1.99
C LEU A 159 -6.73 15.05 1.84
N VAL A 160 -6.81 15.87 2.88
CA VAL A 160 -5.99 17.09 2.99
C VAL A 160 -4.73 16.72 3.76
N ALA A 161 -3.61 16.60 3.05
CA ALA A 161 -2.33 16.21 3.63
C ALA A 161 -1.61 17.42 4.25
N GLU A 162 -1.25 17.28 5.51
CA GLU A 162 -0.48 18.26 6.27
C GLU A 162 1.00 17.88 6.37
N VAL A 163 1.32 16.58 6.27
CA VAL A 163 2.68 16.06 6.20
C VAL A 163 2.78 15.00 5.12
N LEU A 164 3.81 15.12 4.28
CA LEU A 164 4.19 14.12 3.30
C LEU A 164 5.62 13.70 3.52
N GLN A 165 5.89 12.39 3.50
CA GLN A 165 7.24 11.84 3.54
C GLN A 165 7.36 10.66 2.58
N PRO A 166 8.55 10.44 1.96
CA PRO A 166 8.78 9.20 1.23
C PRO A 166 8.73 8.03 2.21
N ALA A 167 8.14 6.92 1.80
CA ALA A 167 8.15 5.72 2.62
C ALA A 167 9.58 5.20 2.83
N PRO A 168 9.88 4.60 3.98
CA PRO A 168 11.22 4.14 4.36
C PRO A 168 11.72 2.94 3.54
#